data_2b00a9210e36e247c211429c32aadf73
#
_entry.id   2b00a9210e36e247c211429c32aadf73
#
_cell.length_a   1.000
_cell.length_b   1.000
_cell.length_c   1.000
_cell.angle_alpha   90.00
_cell.angle_beta   90.00
_cell.angle_gamma   90.00
#
_symmetry.space_group_name_H-M   'P 1'
#
loop_
_entity.id
_entity.type
_entity.pdbx_description
1 polymer ?
#
loop_
_entity_poly.entity_id
_entity_poly.type
_entity_poly.pdbx_seq_one_letter_code
_entity_poly.pdbx_strand_id
1 'polypeptide(L)'
;MYFIEKKGLLFMKQGSKIGIVCCSNGLRPEQAETIKMLVQILEKSGLEVDLSPYLYGDENGQAGTARERAGALMKFYEDDSVTDIFDVSGGDMANEILSYLDFQTIAYGKKHFWGYSDLTTIINAIYARTGKSSVLYQIRNLTYDHSQSQITDFLNTTLAGSSSLYDFPYEFVQGTHMEGIVVGGNI
;
A
#
# COMPACT_ATOMS: atom_id res chain seq x y z
N MET A 1 -21.51 6.54 17.91
CA MET A 1 -21.52 6.83 16.46
C MET A 1 -20.29 7.68 16.20
N TYR A 2 -19.21 7.09 15.73
CA TYR A 2 -17.92 7.78 15.60
C TYR A 2 -17.72 8.14 14.15
N PHE A 3 -17.58 9.43 13.89
CA PHE A 3 -17.26 9.95 12.57
C PHE A 3 -15.73 9.88 12.38
N ILE A 4 -15.24 8.95 11.58
CA ILE A 4 -13.99 9.20 10.87
C ILE A 4 -14.32 10.34 9.91
N GLU A 5 -13.71 11.49 10.13
CA GLU A 5 -13.93 12.65 9.25
C GLU A 5 -13.63 12.23 7.81
N LYS A 6 -14.62 12.36 6.93
CA LYS A 6 -14.53 11.94 5.50
C LYS A 6 -13.54 12.76 4.65
N LYS A 7 -12.59 13.43 5.27
CA LYS A 7 -11.51 14.13 4.57
C LYS A 7 -10.45 13.12 4.13
N GLY A 8 -10.56 12.69 2.89
CA GLY A 8 -9.53 11.88 2.25
C GLY A 8 -9.91 10.43 1.97
N LEU A 9 -11.19 10.10 1.78
CA LEU A 9 -11.55 8.82 1.19
C LEU A 9 -10.89 8.69 -0.19
N LEU A 10 -10.10 7.66 -0.33
CA LEU A 10 -9.33 7.35 -1.53
C LEU A 10 -10.29 6.81 -2.58
N PHE A 11 -10.51 7.61 -3.63
CA PHE A 11 -11.38 7.18 -4.71
C PHE A 11 -10.54 6.85 -5.93
N MET A 12 -10.40 5.57 -6.20
CA MET A 12 -10.05 5.08 -7.53
C MET A 12 -11.28 5.15 -8.42
N LYS A 13 -11.07 5.13 -9.72
CA LYS A 13 -12.14 5.06 -10.72
C LYS A 13 -11.93 3.83 -11.58
N GLN A 14 -12.96 3.39 -12.27
CA GLN A 14 -12.81 2.43 -13.36
C GLN A 14 -11.76 2.95 -14.36
N GLY A 15 -10.81 2.09 -14.73
CA GLY A 15 -9.68 2.45 -15.57
C GLY A 15 -8.53 3.15 -14.83
N SER A 16 -8.58 3.31 -13.49
CA SER A 16 -7.43 3.80 -12.75
C SER A 16 -6.26 2.84 -12.87
N LYS A 17 -5.08 3.38 -13.16
CA LYS A 17 -3.82 2.64 -13.18
C LYS A 17 -3.19 2.65 -11.79
N ILE A 18 -2.81 1.47 -11.32
CA ILE A 18 -2.12 1.29 -10.04
C ILE A 18 -0.75 0.65 -10.23
N GLY A 19 0.21 1.04 -9.40
CA GLY A 19 1.54 0.45 -9.36
C GLY A 19 1.65 -0.59 -8.24
N ILE A 20 2.30 -1.72 -8.51
CA ILE A 20 2.66 -2.72 -7.49
C ILE A 20 4.18 -2.77 -7.34
N VAL A 21 4.66 -2.56 -6.12
CA VAL A 21 6.08 -2.53 -5.76
C VAL A 21 6.40 -3.52 -4.64
N CYS A 22 7.70 -3.70 -4.41
CA CYS A 22 8.25 -4.46 -3.31
C CYS A 22 9.44 -3.67 -2.74
N CYS A 23 9.21 -2.94 -1.67
CA CYS A 23 10.20 -2.01 -1.10
C CYS A 23 10.97 -2.60 0.09
N SER A 24 10.51 -3.73 0.63
CA SER A 24 11.22 -4.50 1.65
C SER A 24 11.81 -5.80 1.06
N ASN A 25 11.67 -6.94 1.76
CA ASN A 25 12.18 -8.22 1.27
C ASN A 25 11.40 -8.68 0.04
N GLY A 26 12.10 -9.23 -0.93
CA GLY A 26 11.50 -9.77 -2.14
C GLY A 26 10.54 -10.92 -1.85
N LEU A 27 9.52 -11.04 -2.67
CA LEU A 27 8.64 -12.19 -2.65
C LEU A 27 9.41 -13.45 -3.06
N ARG A 28 9.06 -14.57 -2.47
CA ARG A 28 9.61 -15.85 -2.92
C ARG A 28 9.07 -16.21 -4.31
N PRO A 29 9.85 -16.86 -5.18
CA PRO A 29 9.40 -17.24 -6.54
C PRO A 29 8.08 -18.03 -6.55
N GLU A 30 7.83 -18.86 -5.52
CA GLU A 30 6.60 -19.64 -5.38
C GLU A 30 5.35 -18.77 -5.21
N GLN A 31 5.50 -17.51 -4.85
CA GLN A 31 4.41 -16.56 -4.71
C GLN A 31 3.99 -15.92 -6.05
N ALA A 32 4.64 -16.29 -7.17
CA ALA A 32 4.32 -15.73 -8.48
C ALA A 32 2.86 -15.98 -8.90
N GLU A 33 2.32 -17.16 -8.62
CA GLU A 33 0.91 -17.45 -8.93
C GLU A 33 -0.04 -16.62 -8.04
N THR A 34 0.33 -16.33 -6.80
CA THR A 34 -0.44 -15.43 -5.92
C THR A 34 -0.49 -14.00 -6.47
N ILE A 35 0.64 -13.48 -6.96
CA ILE A 35 0.69 -12.16 -7.59
C ILE A 35 -0.12 -12.13 -8.88
N LYS A 36 -0.02 -13.17 -9.70
CA LYS A 36 -0.82 -13.31 -10.92
C LYS A 36 -2.33 -13.33 -10.61
N MET A 37 -2.73 -14.05 -9.56
CA MET A 37 -4.12 -14.05 -9.09
C MET A 37 -4.54 -12.66 -8.62
N LEU A 38 -3.70 -11.95 -7.86
CA LEU A 38 -3.96 -10.58 -7.42
C LEU A 38 -4.19 -9.65 -8.61
N VAL A 39 -3.31 -9.68 -9.60
CA VAL A 39 -3.46 -8.90 -10.85
C VAL A 39 -4.79 -9.20 -11.53
N GLN A 40 -5.14 -10.47 -11.69
CA GLN A 40 -6.42 -10.85 -12.31
C GLN A 40 -7.65 -10.34 -11.53
N ILE A 41 -7.61 -10.33 -10.20
CA ILE A 41 -8.68 -9.79 -9.36
C ILE A 41 -8.82 -8.29 -9.61
N LEU A 42 -7.72 -7.55 -9.61
CA LEU A 42 -7.71 -6.10 -9.80
C LEU A 42 -8.14 -5.70 -11.21
N GLU A 43 -7.65 -6.39 -12.25
CA GLU A 43 -8.04 -6.15 -13.65
C GLU A 43 -9.51 -6.48 -13.91
N LYS A 44 -10.03 -7.59 -13.35
CA LYS A 44 -11.47 -7.92 -13.40
C LYS A 44 -12.34 -6.88 -12.70
N SER A 45 -11.77 -6.15 -11.75
CA SER A 45 -12.44 -5.05 -11.07
C SER A 45 -12.33 -3.72 -11.82
N GLY A 46 -11.73 -3.73 -13.03
CA GLY A 46 -11.62 -2.57 -13.91
C GLY A 46 -10.45 -1.64 -13.60
N LEU A 47 -9.44 -2.12 -12.91
CA LEU A 47 -8.19 -1.39 -12.67
C LEU A 47 -7.13 -1.83 -13.71
N GLU A 48 -6.23 -0.92 -14.07
CA GLU A 48 -5.01 -1.24 -14.81
C GLU A 48 -3.87 -1.47 -13.81
N VAL A 49 -3.10 -2.54 -13.99
CA VAL A 49 -2.03 -2.92 -13.03
C VAL A 49 -0.68 -2.87 -13.72
N ASP A 50 0.24 -2.11 -13.15
CA ASP A 50 1.65 -2.07 -13.57
C ASP A 50 2.53 -2.64 -12.46
N LEU A 51 3.41 -3.56 -12.81
CA LEU A 51 4.26 -4.27 -11.87
C LEU A 51 5.70 -3.75 -11.91
N SER A 52 6.28 -3.53 -10.74
CA SER A 52 7.72 -3.32 -10.62
C SER A 52 8.48 -4.54 -11.16
N PRO A 53 9.60 -4.37 -11.86
CA PRO A 53 10.48 -5.49 -12.21
C PRO A 53 11.18 -6.12 -10.99
N TYR A 54 11.14 -5.45 -9.84
CA TYR A 54 11.78 -5.88 -8.60
C TYR A 54 10.72 -6.35 -7.59
N LEU A 55 10.05 -7.48 -7.87
CA LEU A 55 9.07 -8.08 -6.96
C LEU A 55 9.61 -9.31 -6.24
N TYR A 56 10.43 -10.12 -6.93
CA TYR A 56 10.87 -11.40 -6.41
C TYR A 56 12.31 -11.32 -5.93
N GLY A 57 12.53 -11.92 -4.77
CA GLY A 57 13.85 -11.98 -4.15
C GLY A 57 14.75 -13.04 -4.78
N ASP A 58 16.03 -12.78 -4.69
CA ASP A 58 17.09 -13.75 -4.92
C ASP A 58 17.21 -14.75 -3.74
N GLU A 59 18.28 -15.54 -3.71
CA GLU A 59 18.56 -16.50 -2.63
C GLU A 59 18.74 -15.85 -1.24
N ASN A 60 19.04 -14.53 -1.19
CA ASN A 60 19.16 -13.73 0.03
C ASN A 60 17.85 -13.00 0.37
N GLY A 61 16.78 -13.20 -0.40
CA GLY A 61 15.49 -12.54 -0.21
C GLY A 61 15.46 -11.09 -0.68
N GLN A 62 16.42 -10.64 -1.50
CA GLN A 62 16.48 -9.26 -2.00
C GLN A 62 15.87 -9.16 -3.40
N ALA A 63 14.85 -8.30 -3.55
CA ALA A 63 14.28 -7.94 -4.85
C ALA A 63 15.08 -6.79 -5.49
N GLY A 64 16.35 -7.02 -5.76
CA GLY A 64 17.28 -6.00 -6.20
C GLY A 64 17.85 -5.14 -5.05
N THR A 65 18.76 -4.24 -5.39
CA THR A 65 19.40 -3.31 -4.45
C THR A 65 18.40 -2.31 -3.87
N ALA A 66 18.74 -1.69 -2.74
CA ALA A 66 17.92 -0.62 -2.15
C ALA A 66 17.63 0.53 -3.14
N ARG A 67 18.64 0.89 -3.97
CA ARG A 67 18.49 1.92 -5.02
C ARG A 67 17.49 1.50 -6.11
N GLU A 68 17.51 0.25 -6.53
CA GLU A 68 16.59 -0.28 -7.55
C GLU A 68 15.17 -0.35 -7.03
N ARG A 69 14.96 -0.81 -5.79
CA ARG A 69 13.65 -0.83 -5.15
C ARG A 69 13.08 0.59 -4.97
N ALA A 70 13.92 1.52 -4.51
CA ALA A 70 13.55 2.94 -4.42
C ALA A 70 13.22 3.54 -5.78
N GLY A 71 14.06 3.27 -6.80
CA GLY A 71 13.84 3.75 -8.16
C GLY A 71 12.54 3.24 -8.77
N ALA A 72 12.17 1.98 -8.51
CA ALA A 72 10.88 1.42 -8.93
C ALA A 72 9.69 2.12 -8.26
N LEU A 73 9.79 2.42 -6.97
CA LEU A 73 8.77 3.21 -6.25
C LEU A 73 8.68 4.63 -6.82
N MET A 74 9.81 5.31 -7.01
CA MET A 74 9.84 6.68 -7.52
C MET A 74 9.31 6.78 -8.95
N LYS A 75 9.58 5.79 -9.82
CA LYS A 75 9.01 5.73 -11.15
C LYS A 75 7.48 5.79 -11.14
N PHE A 76 6.83 5.11 -10.20
CA PHE A 76 5.37 5.20 -10.05
C PHE A 76 4.93 6.56 -9.48
N TYR A 77 5.71 7.17 -8.60
CA TYR A 77 5.42 8.52 -8.15
C TYR A 77 5.53 9.56 -9.27
N GLU A 78 6.42 9.37 -10.23
CA GLU A 78 6.65 10.25 -11.38
C GLU A 78 5.66 10.02 -12.54
N ASP A 79 5.05 8.83 -12.64
CA ASP A 79 4.08 8.51 -13.70
C ASP A 79 2.69 9.10 -13.37
N ASP A 80 2.32 10.19 -14.00
CA ASP A 80 1.03 10.88 -13.80
C ASP A 80 -0.20 10.01 -14.08
N SER A 81 -0.05 8.90 -14.81
CA SER A 81 -1.15 7.96 -15.06
C SER A 81 -1.44 7.06 -13.86
N VAL A 82 -0.49 6.86 -12.96
CA VAL A 82 -0.66 6.05 -11.76
C VAL A 82 -1.39 6.84 -10.68
N THR A 83 -2.42 6.26 -10.08
CA THR A 83 -3.22 6.90 -9.02
C THR A 83 -2.81 6.45 -7.62
N ASP A 84 -2.50 5.17 -7.46
CA ASP A 84 -2.15 4.57 -6.17
C ASP A 84 -1.01 3.56 -6.34
N ILE A 85 -0.22 3.39 -5.28
CA ILE A 85 0.94 2.50 -5.27
C ILE A 85 0.80 1.53 -4.12
N PHE A 86 0.76 0.23 -4.43
CA PHE A 86 0.62 -0.84 -3.44
C PHE A 86 1.92 -1.60 -3.27
N ASP A 87 2.37 -1.70 -2.04
CA ASP A 87 3.50 -2.56 -1.72
C ASP A 87 3.01 -3.95 -1.28
N VAL A 88 3.55 -4.98 -1.91
CA VAL A 88 3.20 -6.38 -1.64
C VAL A 88 4.19 -7.07 -0.73
N SER A 89 5.24 -6.39 -0.30
CA SER A 89 6.31 -6.96 0.51
C SER A 89 6.03 -6.90 2.01
N GLY A 90 6.99 -7.26 2.76
CA GLY A 90 7.17 -7.19 4.19
C GLY A 90 8.56 -7.72 4.50
N GLY A 91 8.98 -7.67 5.75
CA GLY A 91 10.31 -8.14 6.16
C GLY A 91 10.99 -7.15 7.08
N ASP A 92 12.23 -6.77 6.74
CA ASP A 92 13.10 -5.94 7.58
C ASP A 92 14.03 -5.00 6.77
N MET A 93 13.81 -4.86 5.47
CA MET A 93 14.68 -4.09 4.56
C MET A 93 14.09 -2.76 4.08
N ALA A 94 12.88 -2.37 4.51
CA ALA A 94 12.22 -1.18 4.01
C ALA A 94 12.98 0.12 4.36
N ASN A 95 13.70 0.14 5.46
CA ASN A 95 14.50 1.29 5.88
C ASN A 95 15.66 1.61 4.92
N GLU A 96 16.17 0.62 4.18
CA GLU A 96 17.30 0.81 3.27
C GLU A 96 16.99 1.77 2.12
N ILE A 97 15.74 1.82 1.67
CA ILE A 97 15.37 2.66 0.52
C ILE A 97 15.18 4.12 0.86
N LEU A 98 15.03 4.48 2.15
CA LEU A 98 14.65 5.83 2.58
C LEU A 98 15.60 6.92 2.08
N SER A 99 16.90 6.63 2.01
CA SER A 99 17.92 7.58 1.55
C SER A 99 17.89 7.84 0.04
N TYR A 100 17.17 7.04 -0.72
CA TYR A 100 17.02 7.14 -2.18
C TYR A 100 15.66 7.71 -2.60
N LEU A 101 14.77 8.04 -1.65
CA LEU A 101 13.46 8.60 -1.96
C LEU A 101 13.53 10.11 -2.13
N ASP A 102 12.92 10.62 -3.19
CA ASP A 102 12.66 12.03 -3.37
C ASP A 102 11.33 12.43 -2.70
N PHE A 103 11.44 12.89 -1.46
CA PHE A 103 10.28 13.33 -0.70
C PHE A 103 9.62 14.60 -1.26
N GLN A 104 10.29 15.38 -2.11
CA GLN A 104 9.64 16.50 -2.79
C GLN A 104 8.65 16.00 -3.85
N THR A 105 9.08 15.09 -4.71
CA THR A 105 8.20 14.43 -5.69
C THR A 105 7.02 13.76 -4.98
N ILE A 106 7.26 13.05 -3.86
CA ILE A 106 6.19 12.45 -3.06
C ILE A 106 5.23 13.51 -2.52
N ALA A 107 5.74 14.62 -2.00
CA ALA A 107 4.93 15.70 -1.42
C ALA A 107 3.99 16.36 -2.43
N TYR A 108 4.46 16.60 -3.64
CA TYR A 108 3.67 17.23 -4.70
C TYR A 108 2.75 16.25 -5.45
N GLY A 109 3.07 14.97 -5.47
CA GLY A 109 2.24 13.92 -6.09
C GLY A 109 0.87 13.81 -5.43
N LYS A 110 -0.11 13.28 -6.16
CA LYS A 110 -1.48 13.03 -5.64
C LYS A 110 -1.70 11.58 -5.23
N LYS A 111 -0.70 10.75 -5.38
CA LYS A 111 -0.76 9.30 -5.19
C LYS A 111 -0.70 8.95 -3.71
N HIS A 112 -1.37 7.86 -3.34
CA HIS A 112 -1.27 7.28 -2.01
C HIS A 112 -0.37 6.05 -2.05
N PHE A 113 0.43 5.91 -1.02
CA PHE A 113 1.20 4.70 -0.79
C PHE A 113 0.42 3.78 0.15
N TRP A 114 0.30 2.51 -0.24
CA TRP A 114 -0.38 1.47 0.53
C TRP A 114 0.65 0.42 0.92
N GLY A 115 0.81 0.17 2.21
CA GLY A 115 1.79 -0.79 2.71
C GLY A 115 1.38 -1.35 4.07
N TYR A 116 2.07 -2.41 4.50
CA TYR A 116 1.80 -3.08 5.75
C TYR A 116 3.08 -3.64 6.37
N SER A 117 3.07 -3.94 7.68
CA SER A 117 4.20 -4.54 8.38
C SER A 117 5.44 -3.64 8.32
N ASP A 118 6.57 -4.10 7.81
CA ASP A 118 7.82 -3.35 7.68
C ASP A 118 7.66 -2.04 6.86
N LEU A 119 6.67 -1.99 5.95
CA LEU A 119 6.37 -0.79 5.16
C LEU A 119 5.85 0.38 6.00
N THR A 120 5.52 0.16 7.28
CA THR A 120 5.24 1.25 8.22
C THR A 120 6.43 2.20 8.37
N THR A 121 7.63 1.71 8.15
CA THR A 121 8.85 2.54 8.05
C THR A 121 8.74 3.60 6.96
N ILE A 122 8.29 3.21 5.76
CA ILE A 122 8.08 4.12 4.63
C ILE A 122 6.87 5.02 4.88
N ILE A 123 5.75 4.47 5.36
CA ILE A 123 4.53 5.21 5.70
C ILE A 123 4.84 6.36 6.66
N ASN A 124 5.55 6.07 7.74
CA ASN A 124 5.92 7.07 8.74
C ASN A 124 6.93 8.10 8.18
N ALA A 125 7.89 7.67 7.35
CA ALA A 125 8.83 8.57 6.71
C ALA A 125 8.13 9.53 5.72
N ILE A 126 7.17 9.04 4.93
CA ILE A 126 6.35 9.88 4.05
C ILE A 126 5.63 10.94 4.89
N TYR A 127 4.91 10.52 5.93
CA TYR A 127 4.20 11.48 6.78
C TYR A 127 5.13 12.49 7.43
N ALA A 128 6.23 12.05 8.05
CA ALA A 128 7.17 12.93 8.74
C ALA A 128 7.85 13.95 7.82
N ARG A 129 8.10 13.59 6.56
CA ARG A 129 8.82 14.45 5.60
C ARG A 129 7.92 15.29 4.72
N THR A 130 6.66 14.89 4.53
CA THR A 130 5.75 15.53 3.56
C THR A 130 4.41 15.97 4.14
N GLY A 131 4.04 15.50 5.32
CA GLY A 131 2.71 15.68 5.91
C GLY A 131 1.61 14.85 5.23
N LYS A 132 1.93 14.01 4.22
CA LYS A 132 0.95 13.20 3.51
C LYS A 132 0.66 11.91 4.24
N SER A 133 -0.62 11.56 4.30
CA SER A 133 -1.05 10.25 4.78
C SER A 133 -0.77 9.15 3.76
N SER A 134 -0.57 7.96 4.26
CA SER A 134 -0.52 6.70 3.50
C SER A 134 -1.57 5.75 4.07
N VAL A 135 -1.77 4.60 3.45
CA VAL A 135 -2.75 3.62 3.91
C VAL A 135 -2.06 2.38 4.45
N LEU A 136 -2.39 2.01 5.67
CA LEU A 136 -1.93 0.77 6.29
C LEU A 136 -2.82 -0.38 5.80
N TYR A 137 -2.43 -1.05 4.73
CA TYR A 137 -3.18 -2.15 4.15
C TYR A 137 -2.28 -3.10 3.36
N GLN A 138 -2.51 -4.41 3.50
CA GLN A 138 -1.86 -5.44 2.71
C GLN A 138 -2.77 -5.90 1.58
N ILE A 139 -2.47 -5.48 0.34
CA ILE A 139 -3.31 -5.81 -0.81
C ILE A 139 -3.37 -7.30 -1.12
N ARG A 140 -2.39 -8.11 -0.70
CA ARG A 140 -2.42 -9.57 -0.84
C ARG A 140 -3.56 -10.24 -0.05
N ASN A 141 -4.22 -9.52 0.88
CA ASN A 141 -5.43 -9.98 1.52
C ASN A 141 -6.52 -10.37 0.52
N LEU A 142 -6.50 -9.80 -0.68
CA LEU A 142 -7.44 -10.15 -1.75
C LEU A 142 -7.24 -11.58 -2.30
N THR A 143 -6.13 -12.25 -1.94
CA THR A 143 -5.78 -13.60 -2.41
C THR A 143 -5.76 -14.65 -1.30
N TYR A 144 -5.99 -14.26 -0.04
CA TYR A 144 -5.96 -15.18 1.11
C TYR A 144 -7.33 -15.82 1.38
N ASP A 145 -7.40 -16.65 2.40
CA ASP A 145 -8.67 -17.19 2.90
C ASP A 145 -9.63 -16.02 3.21
N HIS A 146 -10.91 -16.23 2.93
CA HIS A 146 -11.95 -15.20 3.00
C HIS A 146 -11.75 -14.02 2.03
N SER A 147 -11.01 -14.22 0.94
CA SER A 147 -10.71 -13.18 -0.06
C SER A 147 -11.97 -12.49 -0.61
N GLN A 148 -13.10 -13.20 -0.72
CA GLN A 148 -14.33 -12.62 -1.27
C GLN A 148 -14.85 -11.43 -0.44
N SER A 149 -14.84 -11.52 0.88
CA SER A 149 -15.20 -10.38 1.73
C SER A 149 -14.17 -9.25 1.62
N GLN A 150 -12.88 -9.59 1.64
CA GLN A 150 -11.79 -8.62 1.46
C GLN A 150 -11.88 -7.88 0.12
N ILE A 151 -12.17 -8.59 -0.97
CA ILE A 151 -12.39 -7.97 -2.29
C ILE A 151 -13.59 -7.03 -2.25
N THR A 152 -14.70 -7.47 -1.66
CA THR A 152 -15.91 -6.65 -1.55
C THR A 152 -15.65 -5.37 -0.76
N ASP A 153 -15.01 -5.45 0.40
CA ASP A 153 -14.70 -4.30 1.24
C ASP A 153 -13.70 -3.36 0.58
N PHE A 154 -12.66 -3.91 -0.08
CA PHE A 154 -11.68 -3.14 -0.83
C PHE A 154 -12.36 -2.35 -1.96
N LEU A 155 -13.16 -3.00 -2.81
CA LEU A 155 -13.83 -2.35 -3.93
C LEU A 155 -14.89 -1.34 -3.47
N ASN A 156 -15.66 -1.66 -2.44
CA ASN A 156 -16.63 -0.73 -1.86
C ASN A 156 -15.93 0.54 -1.32
N THR A 157 -14.77 0.38 -0.70
CA THR A 157 -14.03 1.53 -0.19
C THR A 157 -13.36 2.31 -1.30
N THR A 158 -12.63 1.64 -2.19
CA THR A 158 -11.77 2.30 -3.18
C THR A 158 -12.51 2.81 -4.41
N LEU A 159 -13.57 2.12 -4.85
CA LEU A 159 -14.33 2.48 -6.06
C LEU A 159 -15.71 3.08 -5.76
N ALA A 160 -16.34 2.72 -4.63
CA ALA A 160 -17.66 3.21 -4.28
C ALA A 160 -17.66 4.21 -3.11
N GLY A 161 -16.52 4.45 -2.48
CA GLY A 161 -16.35 5.45 -1.42
C GLY A 161 -17.04 5.11 -0.10
N SER A 162 -17.22 3.83 0.19
CA SER A 162 -17.70 3.38 1.50
C SER A 162 -16.57 3.43 2.54
N SER A 163 -16.90 3.18 3.81
CA SER A 163 -15.94 3.03 4.90
C SER A 163 -15.58 1.58 5.20
N SER A 164 -15.96 0.62 4.37
CA SER A 164 -15.93 -0.82 4.69
C SER A 164 -14.57 -1.32 5.18
N LEU A 165 -13.46 -0.83 4.61
CA LEU A 165 -12.11 -1.22 5.08
C LEU A 165 -11.74 -0.65 6.44
N TYR A 166 -12.46 0.35 6.93
CA TYR A 166 -12.19 1.04 8.19
C TYR A 166 -13.22 0.69 9.27
N ASP A 167 -14.24 -0.07 8.90
CA ASP A 167 -15.29 -0.52 9.83
C ASP A 167 -14.86 -1.83 10.48
N PHE A 168 -14.39 -1.76 11.71
CA PHE A 168 -14.00 -2.92 12.50
C PHE A 168 -14.51 -2.79 13.94
N PRO A 169 -14.88 -3.90 14.57
CA PRO A 169 -15.28 -3.88 15.98
C PRO A 169 -14.06 -3.60 16.86
N TYR A 170 -14.22 -2.76 17.87
CA TYR A 170 -13.20 -2.46 18.87
C TYR A 170 -13.82 -2.25 20.23
N GLU A 171 -13.03 -2.44 21.28
CA GLU A 171 -13.38 -2.19 22.66
C GLU A 171 -12.34 -1.28 23.29
N PHE A 172 -12.78 -0.25 24.00
CA PHE A 172 -11.89 0.59 24.78
C PHE A 172 -11.43 -0.15 26.03
N VAL A 173 -10.13 -0.39 26.14
CA VAL A 173 -9.51 -0.92 27.37
C VAL A 173 -9.41 0.19 28.41
N GLN A 174 -9.21 1.44 27.98
CA GLN A 174 -9.12 2.61 28.84
C GLN A 174 -9.70 3.84 28.13
N GLY A 175 -10.50 4.63 28.86
CA GLY A 175 -11.18 5.80 28.28
C GLY A 175 -12.41 5.43 27.46
N THR A 176 -13.04 6.43 26.84
CA THR A 176 -14.25 6.29 26.02
C THR A 176 -14.17 7.06 24.70
N HIS A 177 -13.10 7.80 24.48
CA HIS A 177 -12.89 8.62 23.30
C HIS A 177 -11.40 8.74 23.01
N MET A 178 -11.05 8.74 21.74
CA MET A 178 -9.71 8.99 21.24
C MET A 178 -9.80 9.79 19.94
N GLU A 179 -9.00 10.86 19.85
CA GLU A 179 -8.87 11.68 18.65
C GLU A 179 -7.39 11.98 18.41
N GLY A 180 -6.92 11.88 17.19
CA GLY A 180 -5.54 12.18 16.86
C GLY A 180 -5.11 11.64 15.50
N ILE A 181 -3.87 11.96 15.15
CA ILE A 181 -3.20 11.39 14.00
C ILE A 181 -2.69 10.01 14.38
N VAL A 182 -3.06 9.01 13.61
CA VAL A 182 -2.57 7.64 13.81
C VAL A 182 -1.21 7.51 13.14
N VAL A 183 -0.19 7.27 13.95
CA VAL A 183 1.12 6.80 13.51
C VAL A 183 1.34 5.42 14.09
N GLY A 184 1.83 4.50 13.30
CA GLY A 184 1.99 3.11 13.70
C GLY A 184 3.28 2.52 13.17
N GLY A 185 3.63 1.36 13.65
CA GLY A 185 4.82 0.68 13.19
C GLY A 185 4.89 -0.75 13.71
N ASN A 186 5.80 -1.53 13.13
CA ASN A 186 6.28 -2.75 13.72
C ASN A 186 7.18 -2.39 14.90
N ILE A 187 6.95 -3.04 16.01
CA ILE A 187 7.77 -2.95 17.21
C ILE A 187 8.58 -4.24 17.32
#